data_d3e2da5bdab22f7a3d77337fb1dd2027
#
_entry.id   d3e2da5bdab22f7a3d77337fb1dd2027
#
_cell.length_a   1.000
_cell.length_b   1.000
_cell.length_c   1.000
_cell.angle_alpha   90.00
_cell.angle_beta   90.00
_cell.angle_gamma   90.00
#
_symmetry.space_group_name_H-M   'P 1'
#
loop_
_entity.id
_entity.type
_entity.pdbx_description
1 polymer ?
#
loop_
_entity_poly.entity_id
_entity_poly.type
_entity_poly.pdbx_seq_one_letter_code
_entity_poly.pdbx_strand_id
1 'polypeptide(L)'
;MRSSESLQHWFETSLRPRLQRMVAKRRPDLPAPQLLVVAPGVRFSFGEVDRLFHTASAGKPFVAVAAARLAQQGQLSLDAPIGELAPDIDLSALPTAPGVILSRELTLGHLLSHRSGLPDPMEPPRGHSTECSLDRIMRQPDRRWDPAEVVAQCAGLPSLGRPGESFAYGDANYALAQCVLQEVTGLSTHEVLRTQVFQPAGMTRTGQPHSTATDEELAGLQIAPVWVKGAEISHTRALSAGSADGGAVTTLEDMVRFQEALHEGDLLNRDLLACLARPRSRLRAGLHYGTGLATIRFGELMPLVLRGLPEPVGGLGLWAVHCFFYPRQRAHVVMNLHSTAQMRRSFTLHAAIARQLTRLS
;
A
#
# COMPACT_ATOMS: atom_id res chain seq x y z
N MET A 1 10.07 28.90 -13.18
CA MET A 1 10.01 29.82 -12.03
C MET A 1 8.58 30.33 -11.77
N ARG A 2 7.91 31.10 -12.67
CA ARG A 2 6.55 31.65 -12.42
C ARG A 2 5.47 30.60 -12.08
N SER A 3 5.55 29.38 -12.63
CA SER A 3 4.56 28.31 -12.36
C SER A 3 4.71 27.69 -10.96
N SER A 4 5.94 27.46 -10.50
CA SER A 4 6.22 26.91 -9.16
C SER A 4 5.87 27.93 -8.07
N GLU A 5 6.19 29.20 -8.25
CA GLU A 5 5.81 30.29 -7.32
C GLU A 5 4.28 30.42 -7.22
N SER A 6 3.57 30.38 -8.36
CA SER A 6 2.11 30.41 -8.38
C SER A 6 1.51 29.19 -7.68
N LEU A 7 2.11 28.00 -7.84
CA LEU A 7 1.67 26.78 -7.18
C LEU A 7 1.92 26.84 -5.67
N GLN A 8 3.13 27.28 -5.23
CA GLN A 8 3.45 27.48 -3.81
C GLN A 8 2.49 28.49 -3.18
N HIS A 9 2.20 29.59 -3.87
CA HIS A 9 1.24 30.58 -3.41
C HIS A 9 -0.16 29.98 -3.22
N TRP A 10 -0.63 29.17 -4.19
CA TRP A 10 -1.94 28.50 -4.06
C TRP A 10 -1.99 27.53 -2.86
N PHE A 11 -0.91 26.80 -2.60
CA PHE A 11 -0.82 25.94 -1.42
C PHE A 11 -1.02 26.72 -0.12
N GLU A 12 -0.38 27.87 -0.01
CA GLU A 12 -0.44 28.68 1.21
C GLU A 12 -1.77 29.44 1.36
N THR A 13 -2.29 30.03 0.28
CA THR A 13 -3.45 30.93 0.35
C THR A 13 -4.79 30.21 0.17
N SER A 14 -4.80 29.04 -0.47
CA SER A 14 -6.06 28.32 -0.78
C SER A 14 -6.14 26.97 -0.07
N LEU A 15 -5.07 26.15 -0.14
CA LEU A 15 -5.10 24.80 0.41
C LEU A 15 -4.92 24.81 1.93
N ARG A 16 -3.96 25.54 2.48
CA ARG A 16 -3.71 25.64 3.92
C ARG A 16 -4.97 26.08 4.70
N PRO A 17 -5.67 27.16 4.33
CA PRO A 17 -6.93 27.54 5.01
C PRO A 17 -8.02 26.46 4.90
N ARG A 18 -8.09 25.73 3.79
CA ARG A 18 -9.02 24.60 3.65
C ARG A 18 -8.69 23.47 4.63
N LEU A 19 -7.42 23.11 4.77
CA LEU A 19 -6.97 22.09 5.73
C LEU A 19 -7.20 22.56 7.17
N GLN A 20 -6.94 23.82 7.49
CA GLN A 20 -7.25 24.41 8.81
C GLN A 20 -8.75 24.32 9.14
N ARG A 21 -9.63 24.60 8.18
CA ARG A 21 -11.08 24.43 8.37
C ARG A 21 -11.46 22.95 8.56
N MET A 22 -10.75 22.00 7.92
CA MET A 22 -10.96 20.57 8.18
C MET A 22 -10.57 20.22 9.62
N VAL A 23 -9.45 20.75 10.11
CA VAL A 23 -9.00 20.58 11.51
C VAL A 23 -10.04 21.13 12.49
N ALA A 24 -10.54 22.34 12.26
CA ALA A 24 -11.51 23.01 13.15
C ALA A 24 -12.86 22.26 13.24
N LYS A 25 -13.21 21.50 12.18
CA LYS A 25 -14.50 20.76 12.09
C LYS A 25 -14.34 19.25 12.32
N ARG A 26 -13.14 18.76 12.67
CA ARG A 26 -12.92 17.33 12.89
C ARG A 26 -13.45 16.89 14.24
N ARG A 27 -13.62 15.59 14.39
CA ARG A 27 -13.81 14.98 15.71
C ARG A 27 -12.55 15.26 16.57
N PRO A 28 -12.70 15.51 17.87
CA PRO A 28 -11.58 15.83 18.76
C PRO A 28 -10.49 14.74 18.80
N ASP A 29 -10.90 13.48 18.71
CA ASP A 29 -10.05 12.29 18.76
C ASP A 29 -9.35 11.97 17.43
N LEU A 30 -9.77 12.58 16.31
CA LEU A 30 -9.12 12.37 15.02
C LEU A 30 -7.95 13.36 14.87
N PRO A 31 -6.72 12.89 14.54
CA PRO A 31 -5.59 13.78 14.32
C PRO A 31 -5.82 14.78 13.18
N ALA A 32 -5.01 15.83 13.16
CA ALA A 32 -4.95 16.72 12.00
C ALA A 32 -4.46 15.94 10.77
N PRO A 33 -4.99 16.21 9.56
CA PRO A 33 -4.45 15.61 8.34
C PRO A 33 -2.94 15.84 8.23
N GLN A 34 -2.22 14.80 7.82
CA GLN A 34 -0.82 14.91 7.42
C GLN A 34 -0.78 15.01 5.90
N LEU A 35 -0.07 15.98 5.35
CA LEU A 35 0.10 16.16 3.91
C LEU A 35 1.49 16.67 3.60
N LEU A 36 2.14 16.05 2.63
CA LEU A 36 3.39 16.50 2.04
C LEU A 36 3.27 16.45 0.52
N VAL A 37 3.57 17.58 -0.12
CA VAL A 37 3.68 17.69 -1.58
C VAL A 37 5.07 18.19 -1.92
N VAL A 38 5.79 17.44 -2.74
CA VAL A 38 7.13 17.79 -3.22
C VAL A 38 7.12 17.78 -4.74
N ALA A 39 7.57 18.87 -5.36
CA ALA A 39 7.68 18.99 -6.81
C ALA A 39 8.83 19.97 -7.14
N PRO A 40 9.30 20.07 -8.39
CA PRO A 40 10.37 20.98 -8.76
C PRO A 40 10.08 22.43 -8.32
N GLY A 41 10.89 22.92 -7.37
CA GLY A 41 10.75 24.26 -6.80
C GLY A 41 9.53 24.49 -5.90
N VAL A 42 8.87 23.40 -5.45
CA VAL A 42 7.69 23.46 -4.58
C VAL A 42 7.82 22.43 -3.47
N ARG A 43 7.62 22.89 -2.23
CA ARG A 43 7.46 22.00 -1.08
C ARG A 43 6.39 22.56 -0.16
N PHE A 44 5.35 21.78 0.04
CA PHE A 44 4.23 22.13 0.91
C PHE A 44 3.99 21.03 1.93
N SER A 45 3.91 21.41 3.21
CA SER A 45 3.59 20.48 4.29
C SER A 45 2.46 21.01 5.16
N PHE A 46 1.68 20.07 5.71
CA PHE A 46 0.62 20.35 6.66
C PHE A 46 0.49 19.23 7.68
N GLY A 47 0.28 19.56 8.95
CA GLY A 47 0.25 18.61 10.06
C GLY A 47 1.65 18.16 10.47
N GLU A 48 1.69 17.09 11.26
CA GLU A 48 2.93 16.53 11.82
C GLU A 48 3.57 15.57 10.82
N VAL A 49 4.35 16.08 9.87
CA VAL A 49 4.92 15.30 8.74
C VAL A 49 5.88 14.19 9.19
N ASP A 50 6.53 14.38 10.35
CA ASP A 50 7.48 13.43 10.94
C ASP A 50 6.80 12.40 11.88
N ARG A 51 5.52 12.57 12.19
CA ARG A 51 4.80 11.61 13.00
C ARG A 51 4.59 10.32 12.24
N LEU A 52 4.89 9.20 12.91
CA LEU A 52 4.66 7.87 12.36
C LEU A 52 3.17 7.63 12.07
N PHE A 53 2.88 6.90 11.01
CA PHE A 53 1.53 6.46 10.68
C PHE A 53 1.55 5.11 9.96
N HIS A 54 0.43 4.40 10.02
CA HIS A 54 0.24 3.15 9.30
C HIS A 54 0.01 3.40 7.81
N THR A 55 0.76 2.70 6.96
CA THR A 55 0.59 2.75 5.52
C THR A 55 -0.71 2.12 5.04
N ALA A 56 -1.20 1.11 5.76
CA ALA A 56 -2.18 0.16 5.22
C ALA A 56 -1.75 -0.27 3.81
N SER A 57 -2.68 -0.55 2.91
CA SER A 57 -2.37 -1.00 1.54
C SER A 57 -1.50 -0.05 0.70
N ALA A 58 -1.22 1.19 1.17
CA ALA A 58 -0.21 2.04 0.53
C ALA A 58 1.21 1.50 0.69
N GLY A 59 1.43 0.51 1.55
CA GLY A 59 2.69 -0.22 1.71
C GLY A 59 2.85 -1.44 0.78
N LYS A 60 1.80 -1.92 0.11
CA LYS A 60 1.91 -3.02 -0.86
C LYS A 60 3.02 -2.82 -1.90
N PRO A 61 3.25 -1.61 -2.41
CA PRO A 61 4.40 -1.32 -3.26
C PRO A 61 5.74 -1.78 -2.69
N PHE A 62 5.95 -1.78 -1.37
CA PHE A 62 7.21 -2.22 -0.77
C PHE A 62 7.48 -3.70 -1.07
N VAL A 63 6.47 -4.56 -0.90
CA VAL A 63 6.58 -6.01 -1.19
C VAL A 63 6.81 -6.23 -2.69
N ALA A 64 6.08 -5.53 -3.55
CA ALA A 64 6.23 -5.64 -5.00
C ALA A 64 7.61 -5.18 -5.48
N VAL A 65 8.13 -4.09 -4.92
CA VAL A 65 9.47 -3.58 -5.23
C VAL A 65 10.55 -4.53 -4.71
N ALA A 66 10.39 -5.10 -3.50
CA ALA A 66 11.33 -6.10 -2.97
C ALA A 66 11.40 -7.31 -3.89
N ALA A 67 10.27 -7.86 -4.32
CA ALA A 67 10.21 -8.98 -5.27
C ALA A 67 10.88 -8.62 -6.62
N ALA A 68 10.58 -7.45 -7.17
CA ALA A 68 11.17 -6.99 -8.43
C ALA A 68 12.68 -6.76 -8.32
N ARG A 69 13.19 -6.29 -7.18
CA ARG A 69 14.64 -6.15 -6.94
C ARG A 69 15.35 -7.49 -6.87
N LEU A 70 14.77 -8.46 -6.18
CA LEU A 70 15.29 -9.83 -6.15
C LEU A 70 15.30 -10.44 -7.56
N ALA A 71 14.26 -10.17 -8.36
CA ALA A 71 14.23 -10.56 -9.77
C ALA A 71 15.34 -9.86 -10.59
N GLN A 72 15.55 -8.56 -10.40
CA GLN A 72 16.62 -7.79 -11.04
C GLN A 72 18.02 -8.31 -10.66
N GLN A 73 18.17 -8.85 -9.46
CA GLN A 73 19.40 -9.47 -8.95
C GLN A 73 19.57 -10.93 -9.41
N GLY A 74 18.62 -11.48 -10.16
CA GLY A 74 18.64 -12.86 -10.64
C GLY A 74 18.36 -13.92 -9.58
N GLN A 75 17.82 -13.52 -8.42
CA GLN A 75 17.52 -14.44 -7.31
C GLN A 75 16.18 -15.17 -7.48
N LEU A 76 15.26 -14.60 -8.24
CA LEU A 76 13.95 -15.19 -8.57
C LEU A 76 13.45 -14.68 -9.93
N SER A 77 12.36 -15.29 -10.43
CA SER A 77 11.58 -14.74 -11.55
C SER A 77 10.15 -14.49 -11.08
N LEU A 78 9.57 -13.33 -11.45
CA LEU A 78 8.17 -13.03 -11.13
C LEU A 78 7.18 -13.95 -11.85
N ASP A 79 7.59 -14.56 -12.96
CA ASP A 79 6.78 -15.46 -13.80
C ASP A 79 7.05 -16.95 -13.53
N ALA A 80 8.03 -17.29 -12.69
CA ALA A 80 8.26 -18.68 -12.28
C ALA A 80 7.14 -19.20 -11.38
N PRO A 81 6.73 -20.48 -11.50
CA PRO A 81 5.81 -21.12 -10.59
C PRO A 81 6.31 -21.06 -9.13
N ILE A 82 5.38 -20.86 -8.21
CA ILE A 82 5.74 -20.77 -6.78
C ILE A 82 6.38 -22.07 -6.28
N GLY A 83 5.95 -23.24 -6.78
CA GLY A 83 6.57 -24.50 -6.39
C GLY A 83 8.02 -24.68 -6.85
N GLU A 84 8.50 -23.86 -7.80
CA GLU A 84 9.91 -23.81 -8.17
C GLU A 84 10.69 -22.79 -7.30
N LEU A 85 10.06 -21.69 -6.93
CA LEU A 85 10.69 -20.63 -6.13
C LEU A 85 10.74 -20.98 -4.65
N ALA A 86 9.68 -21.63 -4.14
CA ALA A 86 9.46 -21.89 -2.74
C ALA A 86 8.82 -23.29 -2.55
N PRO A 87 9.60 -24.37 -2.75
CA PRO A 87 9.10 -25.74 -2.76
C PRO A 87 8.57 -26.21 -1.38
N ASP A 88 9.03 -25.59 -0.30
CA ASP A 88 8.64 -25.96 1.06
C ASP A 88 7.29 -25.34 1.48
N ILE A 89 6.75 -24.39 0.70
CA ILE A 89 5.43 -23.83 0.97
C ILE A 89 4.33 -24.83 0.57
N ASP A 90 3.59 -25.33 1.57
CA ASP A 90 2.44 -26.19 1.30
C ASP A 90 1.23 -25.39 0.80
N LEU A 91 0.94 -25.51 -0.49
CA LEU A 91 -0.20 -24.88 -1.14
C LEU A 91 -1.42 -25.80 -1.21
N SER A 92 -1.33 -27.05 -0.70
CA SER A 92 -2.37 -28.09 -0.90
C SER A 92 -3.71 -27.77 -0.20
N ALA A 93 -3.66 -27.02 0.91
CA ALA A 93 -4.83 -26.60 1.66
C ALA A 93 -5.52 -25.36 1.08
N LEU A 94 -4.89 -24.67 0.12
CA LEU A 94 -5.44 -23.46 -0.47
C LEU A 94 -6.55 -23.76 -1.48
N PRO A 95 -7.63 -22.96 -1.51
CA PRO A 95 -8.73 -23.16 -2.45
C PRO A 95 -8.27 -22.90 -3.88
N THR A 96 -8.63 -23.80 -4.76
CA THR A 96 -8.27 -23.72 -6.18
C THR A 96 -9.44 -24.16 -7.08
N ALA A 97 -9.42 -23.73 -8.34
CA ALA A 97 -10.36 -24.20 -9.34
C ALA A 97 -10.07 -25.66 -9.72
N PRO A 98 -11.08 -26.43 -10.19
CA PRO A 98 -10.89 -27.81 -10.60
C PRO A 98 -9.76 -27.97 -11.63
N GLY A 99 -8.89 -28.94 -11.41
CA GLY A 99 -7.77 -29.27 -12.29
C GLY A 99 -6.58 -28.30 -12.24
N VAL A 100 -6.58 -27.31 -11.34
CA VAL A 100 -5.44 -26.40 -11.12
C VAL A 100 -4.49 -27.01 -10.10
N ILE A 101 -3.20 -26.97 -10.40
CA ILE A 101 -2.11 -27.29 -9.47
C ILE A 101 -1.37 -26.00 -9.14
N LEU A 102 -1.67 -25.40 -7.98
CA LEU A 102 -1.16 -24.09 -7.60
C LEU A 102 0.37 -24.00 -7.64
N SER A 103 1.07 -25.06 -7.20
CA SER A 103 2.53 -25.08 -7.21
C SER A 103 3.14 -24.96 -8.63
N ARG A 104 2.37 -25.29 -9.68
CA ARG A 104 2.80 -25.25 -11.08
C ARG A 104 2.27 -24.03 -11.84
N GLU A 105 1.13 -23.48 -11.44
CA GLU A 105 0.41 -22.45 -12.20
C GLU A 105 0.46 -21.07 -11.53
N LEU A 106 0.61 -21.03 -10.22
CA LEU A 106 0.63 -19.77 -9.46
C LEU A 106 2.03 -19.16 -9.49
N THR A 107 2.12 -17.86 -9.80
CA THR A 107 3.39 -17.12 -9.85
C THR A 107 3.36 -15.90 -8.91
N LEU A 108 4.55 -15.35 -8.58
CA LEU A 108 4.62 -14.06 -7.87
C LEU A 108 3.92 -12.94 -8.64
N GLY A 109 4.03 -12.91 -9.96
CA GLY A 109 3.33 -11.93 -10.79
C GLY A 109 1.80 -12.01 -10.64
N HIS A 110 1.23 -13.21 -10.48
CA HIS A 110 -0.19 -13.38 -10.18
C HIS A 110 -0.56 -12.83 -8.80
N LEU A 111 0.25 -13.10 -7.78
CA LEU A 111 0.03 -12.60 -6.43
C LEU A 111 0.11 -11.06 -6.39
N LEU A 112 1.19 -10.48 -6.87
CA LEU A 112 1.43 -9.04 -6.84
C LEU A 112 0.39 -8.25 -7.65
N SER A 113 -0.23 -8.87 -8.66
CA SER A 113 -1.30 -8.27 -9.47
C SER A 113 -2.72 -8.63 -9.02
N HIS A 114 -2.88 -9.34 -7.88
CA HIS A 114 -4.16 -9.81 -7.37
C HIS A 114 -4.94 -10.67 -8.38
N ARG A 115 -4.25 -11.57 -9.06
CA ARG A 115 -4.80 -12.48 -10.07
C ARG A 115 -4.52 -13.96 -9.73
N SER A 116 -4.35 -14.27 -8.46
CA SER A 116 -4.07 -15.64 -7.99
C SER A 116 -5.27 -16.58 -8.03
N GLY A 117 -6.49 -16.04 -7.96
CA GLY A 117 -7.71 -16.81 -7.71
C GLY A 117 -7.95 -17.12 -6.22
N LEU A 118 -7.08 -16.67 -5.32
CA LEU A 118 -7.27 -16.83 -3.87
C LEU A 118 -8.32 -15.85 -3.33
N PRO A 119 -9.18 -16.30 -2.39
CA PRO A 119 -10.10 -15.42 -1.66
C PRO A 119 -9.35 -14.53 -0.67
N ASP A 120 -10.02 -13.46 -0.21
CA ASP A 120 -9.48 -12.59 0.82
C ASP A 120 -9.92 -13.05 2.23
N PRO A 121 -9.00 -13.50 3.08
CA PRO A 121 -9.35 -13.91 4.44
C PRO A 121 -9.56 -12.72 5.38
N MET A 122 -9.09 -11.51 5.04
CA MET A 122 -9.36 -10.29 5.83
C MET A 122 -10.78 -9.78 5.61
N GLU A 123 -11.34 -10.00 4.40
CA GLU A 123 -12.71 -9.70 4.02
C GLU A 123 -13.37 -10.94 3.42
N PRO A 124 -13.66 -11.99 4.23
CA PRO A 124 -14.14 -13.26 3.73
C PRO A 124 -15.51 -13.11 3.02
N PRO A 125 -15.81 -13.97 2.04
CA PRO A 125 -17.09 -13.97 1.35
C PRO A 125 -18.27 -14.13 2.30
N ARG A 126 -19.44 -13.62 1.89
CA ARG A 126 -20.66 -13.68 2.70
C ARG A 126 -20.97 -15.11 3.17
N GLY A 127 -21.23 -15.27 4.45
CA GLY A 127 -21.51 -16.60 5.07
C GLY A 127 -20.24 -17.31 5.56
N HIS A 128 -19.07 -16.78 5.31
CA HIS A 128 -17.80 -17.30 5.82
C HIS A 128 -17.22 -16.36 6.89
N SER A 129 -16.35 -16.88 7.73
CA SER A 129 -15.60 -16.10 8.71
C SER A 129 -14.21 -16.67 8.88
N THR A 130 -13.25 -15.80 9.16
CA THR A 130 -11.84 -16.15 9.41
C THR A 130 -11.38 -15.47 10.69
N GLU A 131 -10.37 -16.01 11.34
CA GLU A 131 -9.86 -15.38 12.56
C GLU A 131 -9.09 -14.09 12.30
N CYS A 132 -8.50 -13.91 11.11
CA CYS A 132 -7.81 -12.70 10.71
C CYS A 132 -8.72 -11.63 10.10
N SER A 133 -10.04 -11.87 9.96
CA SER A 133 -10.95 -10.85 9.46
C SER A 133 -10.95 -9.61 10.36
N LEU A 134 -11.17 -8.44 9.77
CA LEU A 134 -11.11 -7.16 10.48
C LEU A 134 -11.97 -7.12 11.74
N ASP A 135 -13.12 -7.79 11.73
CA ASP A 135 -14.02 -7.88 12.89
C ASP A 135 -13.48 -8.78 14.00
N ARG A 136 -12.71 -9.80 13.64
CA ARG A 136 -12.16 -10.76 14.60
C ARG A 136 -10.83 -10.33 15.18
N ILE A 137 -9.94 -9.75 14.39
CA ILE A 137 -8.66 -9.25 14.92
C ILE A 137 -8.88 -8.22 16.04
N MET A 138 -9.96 -7.43 15.96
CA MET A 138 -10.32 -6.49 17.01
C MET A 138 -10.72 -7.15 18.34
N ARG A 139 -11.09 -8.43 18.34
CA ARG A 139 -11.41 -9.21 19.56
C ARG A 139 -10.20 -9.85 20.19
N GLN A 140 -9.09 -9.91 19.46
CA GLN A 140 -7.81 -10.48 19.88
C GLN A 140 -6.68 -9.46 19.66
N PRO A 141 -6.73 -8.28 20.34
CA PRO A 141 -5.84 -7.15 20.03
C PRO A 141 -4.36 -7.48 20.24
N ASP A 142 -4.05 -8.41 21.15
CA ASP A 142 -2.68 -8.77 21.51
C ASP A 142 -2.11 -9.92 20.65
N ARG A 143 -2.93 -10.52 19.78
CA ARG A 143 -2.48 -11.59 18.91
C ARG A 143 -1.56 -11.05 17.83
N ARG A 144 -0.35 -11.62 17.75
CA ARG A 144 0.56 -11.43 16.60
C ARG A 144 0.20 -12.44 15.52
N TRP A 145 0.20 -12.00 14.28
CA TRP A 145 -0.03 -12.81 13.10
C TRP A 145 1.24 -12.93 12.27
N ASP A 146 1.50 -14.12 11.77
CA ASP A 146 2.51 -14.40 10.76
C ASP A 146 1.85 -14.41 9.36
N PRO A 147 2.55 -14.06 8.27
CA PRO A 147 2.01 -14.14 6.91
C PRO A 147 1.46 -15.53 6.55
N ALA A 148 2.13 -16.61 6.96
CA ALA A 148 1.66 -17.97 6.71
C ALA A 148 0.35 -18.27 7.44
N GLU A 149 0.15 -17.79 8.67
CA GLU A 149 -1.11 -17.90 9.39
C GLU A 149 -2.26 -17.18 8.67
N VAL A 150 -1.99 -16.00 8.08
CA VAL A 150 -2.98 -15.27 7.28
C VAL A 150 -3.34 -16.05 6.02
N VAL A 151 -2.36 -16.62 5.32
CA VAL A 151 -2.58 -17.48 4.13
C VAL A 151 -3.40 -18.70 4.50
N ALA A 152 -3.10 -19.35 5.62
CA ALA A 152 -3.82 -20.54 6.09
C ALA A 152 -5.32 -20.27 6.34
N GLN A 153 -5.71 -19.03 6.63
CA GLN A 153 -7.12 -18.67 6.77
C GLN A 153 -7.92 -18.74 5.44
N CYS A 154 -7.25 -18.88 4.30
CA CYS A 154 -7.94 -19.13 3.03
C CYS A 154 -8.52 -20.55 2.96
N ALA A 155 -8.01 -21.50 3.75
CA ALA A 155 -8.53 -22.86 3.78
C ALA A 155 -10.03 -22.89 4.12
N GLY A 156 -10.83 -23.59 3.33
CA GLY A 156 -12.29 -23.64 3.51
C GLY A 156 -13.07 -22.45 2.91
N LEU A 157 -12.40 -21.43 2.39
CA LEU A 157 -13.03 -20.38 1.59
C LEU A 157 -13.16 -20.83 0.13
N PRO A 158 -14.17 -20.34 -0.62
CA PRO A 158 -14.33 -20.69 -2.03
C PRO A 158 -13.21 -20.07 -2.88
N SER A 159 -12.68 -20.83 -3.83
CA SER A 159 -11.77 -20.32 -4.87
C SER A 159 -12.49 -19.26 -5.74
N LEU A 160 -11.74 -18.25 -6.19
CA LEU A 160 -12.22 -17.20 -7.09
C LEU A 160 -11.85 -17.44 -8.56
N GLY A 161 -11.27 -18.60 -8.89
CA GLY A 161 -10.91 -18.99 -10.26
C GLY A 161 -9.46 -19.48 -10.39
N ARG A 162 -8.99 -19.56 -11.64
CA ARG A 162 -7.62 -19.97 -11.96
C ARG A 162 -6.63 -18.82 -11.82
N PRO A 163 -5.35 -19.08 -11.48
CA PRO A 163 -4.29 -18.07 -11.56
C PRO A 163 -4.26 -17.39 -12.95
N GLY A 164 -4.19 -16.07 -12.97
CA GLY A 164 -4.16 -15.25 -14.17
C GLY A 164 -5.52 -14.95 -14.82
N GLU A 165 -6.60 -15.66 -14.46
CA GLU A 165 -7.90 -15.55 -15.13
C GLU A 165 -8.63 -14.26 -14.76
N SER A 166 -8.79 -13.98 -13.48
CA SER A 166 -9.56 -12.84 -12.99
C SER A 166 -8.79 -12.01 -11.96
N PHE A 167 -9.22 -10.78 -11.79
CA PHE A 167 -8.70 -9.88 -10.76
C PHE A 167 -9.61 -9.94 -9.52
N ALA A 168 -9.02 -10.25 -8.38
CA ALA A 168 -9.67 -10.23 -7.09
C ALA A 168 -8.70 -9.65 -6.05
N TYR A 169 -8.91 -8.39 -5.67
CA TYR A 169 -8.09 -7.75 -4.65
C TYR A 169 -8.25 -8.50 -3.32
N GLY A 170 -7.13 -8.87 -2.68
CA GLY A 170 -7.15 -9.59 -1.41
C GLY A 170 -5.77 -9.65 -0.77
N ASP A 171 -5.75 -9.62 0.56
CA ASP A 171 -4.53 -9.53 1.37
C ASP A 171 -3.76 -10.86 1.40
N ALA A 172 -4.44 -12.01 1.20
CA ALA A 172 -3.79 -13.31 1.03
C ALA A 172 -2.72 -13.32 -0.06
N ASN A 173 -2.93 -12.56 -1.14
CA ASN A 173 -1.95 -12.46 -2.22
C ASN A 173 -0.59 -11.95 -1.72
N TYR A 174 -0.61 -10.91 -0.91
CA TYR A 174 0.61 -10.29 -0.39
C TYR A 174 1.17 -11.05 0.80
N ALA A 175 0.33 -11.72 1.59
CA ALA A 175 0.77 -12.66 2.63
C ALA A 175 1.57 -13.82 2.01
N LEU A 176 1.03 -14.47 0.98
CA LEU A 176 1.73 -15.55 0.28
C LEU A 176 2.99 -15.05 -0.45
N ALA A 177 2.93 -13.86 -1.06
CA ALA A 177 4.12 -13.27 -1.67
C ALA A 177 5.25 -13.08 -0.64
N GLN A 178 4.94 -12.65 0.58
CA GLN A 178 5.93 -12.52 1.65
C GLN A 178 6.49 -13.88 2.06
N CYS A 179 5.65 -14.93 2.20
CA CYS A 179 6.13 -16.28 2.46
C CYS A 179 7.13 -16.74 1.39
N VAL A 180 6.84 -16.51 0.11
CA VAL A 180 7.75 -16.83 -1.00
C VAL A 180 9.06 -16.05 -0.87
N LEU A 181 9.00 -14.75 -0.57
CA LEU A 181 10.21 -13.94 -0.40
C LEU A 181 11.05 -14.39 0.80
N GLN A 182 10.41 -14.80 1.90
CA GLN A 182 11.09 -15.38 3.07
C GLN A 182 11.85 -16.66 2.69
N GLU A 183 11.21 -17.57 1.96
CA GLU A 183 11.83 -18.83 1.56
C GLU A 183 12.97 -18.62 0.57
N VAL A 184 12.78 -17.82 -0.47
CA VAL A 184 13.83 -17.52 -1.46
C VAL A 184 15.07 -16.88 -0.82
N THR A 185 14.87 -16.03 0.19
CA THR A 185 15.98 -15.27 0.79
C THR A 185 16.53 -15.86 2.08
N GLY A 186 15.77 -16.72 2.75
CA GLY A 186 16.08 -17.19 4.12
C GLY A 186 15.95 -16.10 5.19
N LEU A 187 15.39 -14.92 4.85
CA LEU A 187 15.25 -13.77 5.74
C LEU A 187 13.80 -13.56 6.17
N SER A 188 13.58 -12.96 7.33
CA SER A 188 12.25 -12.50 7.74
C SER A 188 11.71 -11.43 6.77
N THR A 189 10.39 -11.29 6.66
CA THR A 189 9.77 -10.23 5.84
C THR A 189 10.33 -8.85 6.17
N HIS A 190 10.51 -8.56 7.47
CA HIS A 190 11.07 -7.29 7.91
C HIS A 190 12.48 -7.05 7.33
N GLU A 191 13.35 -8.08 7.38
CA GLU A 191 14.72 -7.96 6.85
C GLU A 191 14.73 -7.86 5.34
N VAL A 192 13.86 -8.59 4.64
CA VAL A 192 13.69 -8.45 3.19
C VAL A 192 13.30 -7.02 2.84
N LEU A 193 12.26 -6.46 3.47
CA LEU A 193 11.84 -5.10 3.18
C LEU A 193 12.90 -4.07 3.58
N ARG A 194 13.56 -4.28 4.72
CA ARG A 194 14.63 -3.40 5.19
C ARG A 194 15.80 -3.36 4.19
N THR A 195 16.29 -4.52 3.75
CA THR A 195 17.47 -4.62 2.87
C THR A 195 17.16 -4.31 1.41
N GLN A 196 15.98 -4.69 0.93
CA GLN A 196 15.60 -4.51 -0.48
C GLN A 196 14.92 -3.17 -0.74
N VAL A 197 14.33 -2.51 0.28
CA VAL A 197 13.55 -1.30 0.04
C VAL A 197 13.96 -0.16 0.97
N PHE A 198 13.83 -0.34 2.29
CA PHE A 198 13.92 0.79 3.21
C PHE A 198 15.33 1.40 3.27
N GLN A 199 16.35 0.58 3.43
CA GLN A 199 17.74 1.06 3.45
C GLN A 199 18.17 1.66 2.11
N PRO A 200 17.96 0.99 0.94
CA PRO A 200 18.33 1.58 -0.35
C PRO A 200 17.57 2.88 -0.67
N ALA A 201 16.34 3.04 -0.18
CA ALA A 201 15.56 4.26 -0.35
C ALA A 201 15.85 5.34 0.72
N GLY A 202 16.72 5.09 1.68
CA GLY A 202 17.01 6.02 2.78
C GLY A 202 15.84 6.24 3.75
N MET A 203 14.94 5.25 3.89
CA MET A 203 13.77 5.28 4.77
C MET A 203 14.18 4.89 6.20
N THR A 204 14.66 5.83 6.97
CA THR A 204 15.27 5.57 8.28
C THR A 204 14.26 5.43 9.42
N ARG A 205 13.01 5.81 9.21
CA ARG A 205 11.92 5.79 10.19
C ARG A 205 10.78 4.88 9.78
N THR A 206 11.04 3.89 8.92
CA THR A 206 10.05 2.94 8.41
C THR A 206 10.37 1.53 8.88
N GLY A 207 9.34 0.81 9.32
CA GLY A 207 9.47 -0.59 9.78
C GLY A 207 8.12 -1.23 10.02
N GLN A 208 8.14 -2.46 10.55
CA GLN A 208 6.96 -3.27 10.85
C GLN A 208 6.86 -3.56 12.36
N PRO A 209 6.67 -2.54 13.22
CA PRO A 209 6.78 -2.68 14.67
C PRO A 209 5.76 -3.64 15.28
N HIS A 210 4.57 -3.81 14.67
CA HIS A 210 3.57 -4.78 15.14
C HIS A 210 4.07 -6.23 15.08
N SER A 211 5.00 -6.53 14.18
CA SER A 211 5.61 -7.85 14.04
C SER A 211 6.95 -7.97 14.77
N THR A 212 7.74 -6.90 14.85
CA THR A 212 9.15 -6.97 15.26
C THR A 212 9.46 -6.38 16.64
N ALA A 213 8.72 -5.34 17.08
CA ALA A 213 9.00 -4.64 18.33
C ALA A 213 8.49 -5.44 19.55
N THR A 214 9.06 -5.21 20.72
CA THR A 214 8.48 -5.62 22.01
C THR A 214 7.20 -4.82 22.31
N ASP A 215 6.44 -5.21 23.33
CA ASP A 215 5.23 -4.46 23.70
C ASP A 215 5.58 -3.06 24.23
N GLU A 216 6.66 -2.95 24.98
CA GLU A 216 7.16 -1.69 25.52
C GLU A 216 7.64 -0.75 24.38
N GLU A 217 8.42 -1.27 23.44
CA GLU A 217 8.87 -0.52 22.27
C GLU A 217 7.69 -0.05 21.42
N LEU A 218 6.70 -0.93 21.14
CA LEU A 218 5.52 -0.57 20.36
C LEU A 218 4.70 0.50 21.07
N ALA A 219 4.47 0.37 22.38
CA ALA A 219 3.74 1.35 23.18
C ALA A 219 4.46 2.72 23.23
N GLY A 220 5.79 2.73 23.17
CA GLY A 220 6.62 3.94 23.15
C GLY A 220 6.62 4.68 21.82
N LEU A 221 6.19 4.07 20.72
CA LEU A 221 6.17 4.71 19.41
C LEU A 221 5.08 5.79 19.31
N GLN A 222 5.44 6.93 18.76
CA GLN A 222 4.50 8.03 18.49
C GLN A 222 3.76 7.82 17.16
N ILE A 223 2.94 6.76 17.09
CA ILE A 223 2.13 6.44 15.92
C ILE A 223 0.86 7.30 15.92
N ALA A 224 0.51 7.85 14.76
CA ALA A 224 -0.74 8.59 14.61
C ALA A 224 -1.95 7.63 14.81
N PRO A 225 -2.92 8.00 15.64
CA PRO A 225 -4.10 7.17 15.89
C PRO A 225 -4.82 6.78 14.61
N VAL A 226 -5.18 5.51 14.50
CA VAL A 226 -6.08 4.99 13.45
C VAL A 226 -7.32 4.38 14.09
N TRP A 227 -8.45 4.59 13.45
CA TRP A 227 -9.74 4.22 14.00
C TRP A 227 -10.47 3.23 13.09
N VAL A 228 -10.90 2.11 13.67
CA VAL A 228 -11.75 1.11 13.03
C VAL A 228 -12.99 0.90 13.88
N LYS A 229 -14.18 1.13 13.29
CA LYS A 229 -15.47 0.94 13.95
C LYS A 229 -15.57 1.59 15.34
N GLY A 230 -14.89 2.71 15.54
CA GLY A 230 -14.94 3.48 16.81
C GLY A 230 -13.89 3.07 17.86
N ALA A 231 -13.05 2.07 17.58
CA ALA A 231 -11.92 1.71 18.42
C ALA A 231 -10.61 2.28 17.84
N GLU A 232 -9.76 2.80 18.70
CA GLU A 232 -8.39 3.21 18.37
C GLU A 232 -7.49 1.96 18.40
N ILE A 233 -6.68 1.75 17.36
CA ILE A 233 -5.95 0.48 17.16
C ILE A 233 -4.50 0.64 16.78
N SER A 234 -3.95 1.85 16.80
CA SER A 234 -2.60 2.13 16.25
C SER A 234 -1.47 1.31 16.89
N HIS A 235 -1.64 0.86 18.16
CA HIS A 235 -0.66 0.07 18.89
C HIS A 235 -1.08 -1.40 19.09
N THR A 236 -2.15 -1.84 18.41
CA THR A 236 -2.69 -3.20 18.55
C THR A 236 -1.83 -4.21 17.81
N ARG A 237 -1.34 -5.26 18.47
CA ARG A 237 -0.55 -6.36 17.87
C ARG A 237 -1.25 -7.02 16.69
N ALA A 238 -2.57 -7.13 16.75
CA ALA A 238 -3.37 -7.74 15.70
C ALA A 238 -3.25 -7.03 14.34
N LEU A 239 -2.71 -5.80 14.27
CA LEU A 239 -2.37 -5.15 13.01
C LEU A 239 -1.23 -5.83 12.27
N SER A 240 -0.49 -6.75 12.90
CA SER A 240 0.46 -7.63 12.22
C SER A 240 -0.22 -8.53 11.16
N ALA A 241 -1.53 -8.81 11.28
CA ALA A 241 -2.29 -9.48 10.22
C ALA A 241 -2.26 -8.68 8.91
N GLY A 242 -2.27 -7.35 8.99
CA GLY A 242 -2.11 -6.45 7.83
C GLY A 242 -0.65 -6.30 7.36
N SER A 243 0.32 -6.91 8.04
CA SER A 243 1.73 -6.87 7.61
C SER A 243 1.92 -7.49 6.23
N ALA A 244 1.02 -8.40 5.86
CA ALA A 244 0.96 -9.04 4.56
C ALA A 244 0.66 -8.06 3.41
N ASP A 245 0.02 -6.94 3.68
CA ASP A 245 -0.35 -5.94 2.67
C ASP A 245 0.42 -4.62 2.81
N GLY A 246 1.50 -4.63 3.59
CA GLY A 246 2.28 -3.44 3.85
C GLY A 246 2.00 -2.81 5.21
N GLY A 247 1.74 -3.63 6.26
CA GLY A 247 1.56 -3.19 7.66
C GLY A 247 2.73 -2.40 8.23
N ALA A 248 3.43 -1.69 7.38
CA ALA A 248 4.51 -0.80 7.73
C ALA A 248 4.00 0.46 8.43
N VAL A 249 4.78 0.92 9.38
CA VAL A 249 4.67 2.23 10.01
C VAL A 249 5.78 3.10 9.46
N THR A 250 5.45 4.32 9.04
CA THR A 250 6.35 5.20 8.29
C THR A 250 6.07 6.68 8.57
N THR A 251 6.83 7.59 7.96
CA THR A 251 6.58 9.04 7.92
C THR A 251 6.27 9.52 6.50
N LEU A 252 5.71 10.73 6.36
CA LEU A 252 5.50 11.31 5.02
C LEU A 252 6.81 11.49 4.26
N GLU A 253 7.88 11.85 4.97
CA GLU A 253 9.22 12.04 4.39
C GLU A 253 9.78 10.72 3.83
N ASP A 254 9.68 9.63 4.59
CA ASP A 254 10.15 8.34 4.11
C ASP A 254 9.36 7.83 2.91
N MET A 255 8.05 8.12 2.86
CA MET A 255 7.25 7.78 1.69
C MET A 255 7.65 8.60 0.45
N VAL A 256 8.05 9.86 0.61
CA VAL A 256 8.63 10.66 -0.50
C VAL A 256 9.97 10.07 -0.93
N ARG A 257 10.88 9.74 0.00
CA ARG A 257 12.18 9.09 -0.31
C ARG A 257 11.97 7.78 -1.08
N PHE A 258 10.99 6.97 -0.66
CA PHE A 258 10.65 5.74 -1.39
C PHE A 258 10.27 6.04 -2.84
N GLN A 259 9.40 7.01 -3.07
CA GLN A 259 8.98 7.38 -4.42
C GLN A 259 10.11 7.97 -5.26
N GLU A 260 10.96 8.81 -4.67
CA GLU A 260 12.14 9.36 -5.34
C GLU A 260 13.07 8.23 -5.77
N ALA A 261 13.46 7.34 -4.85
CA ALA A 261 14.31 6.20 -5.14
C ALA A 261 13.70 5.25 -6.20
N LEU A 262 12.39 5.01 -6.14
CA LEU A 262 11.69 4.15 -7.09
C LEU A 262 11.63 4.75 -8.50
N HIS A 263 11.33 6.03 -8.62
CA HIS A 263 11.07 6.68 -9.92
C HIS A 263 12.32 7.33 -10.54
N GLU A 264 13.35 7.58 -9.78
CA GLU A 264 14.64 8.09 -10.25
C GLU A 264 15.61 6.97 -10.67
N GLY A 265 15.25 5.70 -10.42
CA GLY A 265 15.96 4.54 -10.93
C GLY A 265 16.91 3.87 -9.93
N ASP A 266 16.96 4.33 -8.67
CA ASP A 266 17.86 3.77 -7.65
C ASP A 266 17.40 2.40 -7.14
N LEU A 267 16.09 2.16 -7.11
CA LEU A 267 15.53 0.88 -6.66
C LEU A 267 15.33 -0.12 -7.80
N LEU A 268 14.75 0.29 -8.92
CA LEU A 268 14.41 -0.56 -10.05
C LEU A 268 14.88 0.04 -11.37
N ASN A 269 15.24 -0.81 -12.32
CA ASN A 269 15.38 -0.36 -13.70
C ASN A 269 14.01 0.03 -14.29
N ARG A 270 14.05 0.78 -15.40
CA ARG A 270 12.86 1.36 -16.03
C ARG A 270 11.85 0.32 -16.50
N ASP A 271 12.32 -0.83 -17.00
CA ASP A 271 11.45 -1.88 -17.54
C ASP A 271 10.65 -2.58 -16.44
N LEU A 272 11.29 -2.90 -15.32
CA LEU A 272 10.63 -3.48 -14.16
C LEU A 272 9.66 -2.47 -13.52
N LEU A 273 10.06 -1.21 -13.38
CA LEU A 273 9.15 -0.18 -12.88
C LEU A 273 7.92 -0.02 -13.78
N ALA A 274 8.11 0.00 -15.10
CA ALA A 274 7.01 0.06 -16.05
C ALA A 274 6.10 -1.19 -15.97
N CYS A 275 6.69 -2.38 -15.74
CA CYS A 275 5.93 -3.60 -15.53
C CYS A 275 5.06 -3.53 -14.27
N LEU A 276 5.61 -3.05 -13.15
CA LEU A 276 4.85 -2.88 -11.89
C LEU A 276 3.74 -1.84 -12.01
N ALA A 277 4.01 -0.73 -12.71
CA ALA A 277 3.10 0.41 -12.82
C ALA A 277 2.01 0.23 -13.87
N ARG A 278 2.20 -0.64 -14.88
CA ARG A 278 1.26 -0.82 -15.99
C ARG A 278 -0.10 -1.28 -15.48
N PRO A 279 -1.18 -0.49 -15.63
CA PRO A 279 -2.51 -0.88 -15.21
C PRO A 279 -2.97 -2.14 -15.95
N ARG A 280 -3.32 -3.18 -15.20
CA ARG A 280 -3.79 -4.48 -15.72
C ARG A 280 -5.25 -4.71 -15.42
N SER A 281 -5.74 -4.16 -14.31
CA SER A 281 -7.07 -4.43 -13.80
C SER A 281 -7.69 -3.17 -13.22
N ARG A 282 -9.02 -3.10 -13.22
CA ARG A 282 -9.80 -2.04 -12.61
C ARG A 282 -10.28 -2.53 -11.24
N LEU A 283 -9.79 -1.92 -10.17
CA LEU A 283 -10.27 -2.22 -8.82
C LEU A 283 -11.67 -1.62 -8.59
N ARG A 284 -11.83 -0.36 -8.98
CA ARG A 284 -13.12 0.37 -8.97
C ARG A 284 -13.03 1.58 -9.91
N ALA A 285 -14.13 2.29 -10.11
CA ALA A 285 -14.09 3.50 -10.91
C ALA A 285 -12.98 4.44 -10.41
N GLY A 286 -12.14 4.90 -11.32
CA GLY A 286 -11.03 5.80 -11.06
C GLY A 286 -9.82 5.19 -10.36
N LEU A 287 -9.82 3.88 -10.05
CA LEU A 287 -8.66 3.22 -9.43
C LEU A 287 -8.32 1.93 -10.20
N HIS A 288 -7.15 1.93 -10.79
CA HIS A 288 -6.59 0.82 -11.55
C HIS A 288 -5.39 0.22 -10.81
N TYR A 289 -5.12 -1.05 -11.05
CA TYR A 289 -4.05 -1.79 -10.38
C TYR A 289 -3.13 -2.46 -11.40
N GLY A 290 -1.82 -2.35 -11.21
CA GLY A 290 -0.78 -3.00 -11.98
C GLY A 290 -0.29 -4.28 -11.29
N THR A 291 1.03 -4.47 -11.28
CA THR A 291 1.70 -5.53 -10.52
C THR A 291 2.37 -4.89 -9.29
N GLY A 292 1.57 -4.46 -8.31
CA GLY A 292 2.01 -3.83 -7.08
C GLY A 292 1.78 -2.32 -6.97
N LEU A 293 1.58 -1.62 -8.08
CA LEU A 293 1.30 -0.19 -8.08
C LEU A 293 -0.13 0.10 -8.56
N ALA A 294 -0.73 1.11 -7.94
CA ALA A 294 -2.05 1.62 -8.32
C ALA A 294 -1.93 2.90 -9.15
N THR A 295 -2.92 3.14 -10.02
CA THR A 295 -3.04 4.38 -10.80
C THR A 295 -4.40 5.01 -10.53
N ILE A 296 -4.44 6.33 -10.28
CA ILE A 296 -5.69 7.06 -10.17
C ILE A 296 -6.04 7.70 -11.51
N ARG A 297 -7.22 7.37 -12.05
CA ARG A 297 -7.84 7.99 -13.21
C ARG A 297 -8.99 8.89 -12.75
N PHE A 298 -8.66 10.12 -12.40
CA PHE A 298 -9.64 11.08 -11.87
C PHE A 298 -10.83 11.30 -12.80
N GLY A 299 -10.61 11.25 -14.11
CA GLY A 299 -11.67 11.40 -15.12
C GLY A 299 -12.76 10.33 -15.02
N GLU A 300 -12.48 9.14 -14.49
CA GLU A 300 -13.49 8.11 -14.27
C GLU A 300 -14.36 8.36 -13.00
N LEU A 301 -13.85 9.17 -12.06
CA LEU A 301 -14.60 9.54 -10.86
C LEU A 301 -15.67 10.60 -11.15
N MET A 302 -15.32 11.61 -11.96
CA MET A 302 -16.21 12.69 -12.37
C MET A 302 -15.84 13.16 -13.81
N PRO A 303 -16.36 12.50 -14.85
CA PRO A 303 -15.91 12.69 -16.24
C PRO A 303 -15.98 14.14 -16.74
N LEU A 304 -17.01 14.89 -16.34
CA LEU A 304 -17.18 16.27 -16.77
C LEU A 304 -16.27 17.28 -16.07
N VAL A 305 -15.81 16.96 -14.85
CA VAL A 305 -15.11 17.90 -13.96
C VAL A 305 -13.61 17.58 -13.85
N LEU A 306 -13.26 16.29 -13.87
CA LEU A 306 -11.90 15.82 -13.60
C LEU A 306 -11.21 15.21 -14.82
N ARG A 307 -11.84 15.33 -16.00
CA ARG A 307 -11.24 14.87 -17.26
C ARG A 307 -9.95 15.64 -17.54
N GLY A 308 -8.92 14.91 -17.97
CA GLY A 308 -7.62 15.51 -18.34
C GLY A 308 -6.71 15.83 -17.16
N LEU A 309 -7.10 15.50 -15.90
CA LEU A 309 -6.17 15.54 -14.80
C LEU A 309 -5.08 14.46 -14.97
N PRO A 310 -3.83 14.76 -14.56
CA PRO A 310 -2.74 13.79 -14.65
C PRO A 310 -3.03 12.55 -13.81
N GLU A 311 -2.61 11.40 -14.33
CA GLU A 311 -2.78 10.09 -13.68
C GLU A 311 -1.53 9.75 -12.86
N PRO A 312 -1.59 9.80 -11.53
CA PRO A 312 -0.47 9.44 -10.68
C PRO A 312 -0.39 7.93 -10.46
N VAL A 313 0.82 7.45 -10.17
CA VAL A 313 1.14 6.05 -9.86
C VAL A 313 1.62 5.95 -8.42
N GLY A 314 1.22 4.90 -7.69
CA GLY A 314 1.63 4.71 -6.30
C GLY A 314 0.76 3.73 -5.53
N GLY A 315 0.41 4.09 -4.29
CA GLY A 315 -0.37 3.26 -3.38
C GLY A 315 -1.47 4.03 -2.63
N LEU A 316 -2.55 3.32 -2.33
CA LEU A 316 -3.71 3.82 -1.58
C LEU A 316 -3.94 2.92 -0.36
N GLY A 317 -4.06 3.51 0.83
CA GLY A 317 -4.32 2.81 2.09
C GLY A 317 -5.71 3.08 2.66
N LEU A 318 -6.22 2.11 3.42
CA LEU A 318 -7.58 2.06 3.97
C LEU A 318 -7.95 3.30 4.81
N TRP A 319 -7.00 3.89 5.55
CA TRP A 319 -7.25 5.06 6.40
C TRP A 319 -7.10 6.40 5.69
N ALA A 320 -7.40 6.42 4.39
CA ALA A 320 -7.23 7.58 3.51
C ALA A 320 -5.76 8.00 3.39
N VAL A 321 -4.87 7.00 3.32
CA VAL A 321 -3.45 7.18 3.02
C VAL A 321 -3.26 7.18 1.51
N HIS A 322 -2.65 8.23 0.99
CA HIS A 322 -2.25 8.32 -0.42
C HIS A 322 -0.74 8.50 -0.49
N CYS A 323 -0.09 7.70 -1.33
CA CYS A 323 1.32 7.83 -1.67
C CYS A 323 1.46 7.71 -3.18
N PHE A 324 1.47 8.85 -3.89
CA PHE A 324 1.40 8.89 -5.34
C PHE A 324 2.43 9.83 -5.95
N PHE A 325 3.03 9.39 -7.05
CA PHE A 325 3.94 10.15 -7.90
C PHE A 325 3.27 10.52 -9.22
N TYR A 326 3.50 11.74 -9.67
CA TYR A 326 3.06 12.30 -10.94
C TYR A 326 4.23 12.36 -11.93
N PRO A 327 4.38 11.38 -12.84
CA PRO A 327 5.59 11.25 -13.66
C PRO A 327 5.92 12.48 -14.51
N ARG A 328 4.92 13.09 -15.13
CA ARG A 328 5.11 14.28 -16.00
C ARG A 328 5.48 15.52 -15.19
N GLN A 329 4.88 15.72 -14.04
CA GLN A 329 5.08 16.86 -13.15
C GLN A 329 6.27 16.67 -12.21
N ARG A 330 6.83 15.47 -12.13
CA ARG A 330 7.83 15.06 -11.15
C ARG A 330 7.41 15.46 -9.73
N ALA A 331 6.16 15.18 -9.39
CA ALA A 331 5.57 15.61 -8.14
C ALA A 331 5.14 14.41 -7.29
N HIS A 332 5.44 14.48 -6.01
CA HIS A 332 5.09 13.50 -4.99
C HIS A 332 3.95 14.07 -4.14
N VAL A 333 2.90 13.29 -3.95
CA VAL A 333 1.78 13.64 -3.08
C VAL A 333 1.60 12.51 -2.06
N VAL A 334 1.94 12.79 -0.82
CA VAL A 334 1.75 11.86 0.31
C VAL A 334 0.81 12.50 1.31
N MET A 335 -0.25 11.78 1.69
CA MET A 335 -1.20 12.26 2.71
C MET A 335 -1.76 11.12 3.54
N ASN A 336 -2.13 11.44 4.78
CA ASN A 336 -2.85 10.57 5.68
C ASN A 336 -3.96 11.37 6.40
N LEU A 337 -5.20 10.89 6.28
CA LEU A 337 -6.36 11.50 6.96
C LEU A 337 -6.89 10.62 8.10
N HIS A 338 -6.16 9.60 8.50
CA HIS A 338 -6.31 8.77 9.71
C HIS A 338 -7.61 7.97 9.86
N SER A 339 -8.49 7.96 8.86
CA SER A 339 -9.78 7.28 8.99
C SER A 339 -10.37 6.86 7.65
N THR A 340 -10.97 5.66 7.60
CA THR A 340 -11.76 5.18 6.45
C THR A 340 -12.89 6.14 6.07
N ALA A 341 -13.50 6.79 7.07
CA ALA A 341 -14.56 7.79 6.86
C ALA A 341 -14.07 9.04 6.10
N GLN A 342 -12.76 9.27 6.04
CA GLN A 342 -12.16 10.39 5.32
C GLN A 342 -11.81 10.06 3.85
N MET A 343 -12.02 8.84 3.38
CA MET A 343 -11.62 8.40 2.04
C MET A 343 -12.18 9.31 0.93
N ARG A 344 -13.46 9.66 0.97
CA ARG A 344 -14.06 10.57 -0.03
C ARG A 344 -13.42 11.96 -0.01
N ARG A 345 -13.08 12.47 1.18
CA ARG A 345 -12.43 13.77 1.34
C ARG A 345 -11.00 13.74 0.83
N SER A 346 -10.26 12.64 1.05
CA SER A 346 -8.88 12.50 0.56
C SER A 346 -8.84 12.53 -0.97
N PHE A 347 -9.74 11.84 -1.67
CA PHE A 347 -9.84 11.92 -3.12
C PHE A 347 -10.20 13.33 -3.63
N THR A 348 -11.11 14.04 -2.93
CA THR A 348 -11.46 15.42 -3.28
C THR A 348 -10.26 16.36 -3.10
N LEU A 349 -9.48 16.15 -2.03
CA LEU A 349 -8.26 16.91 -1.76
C LEU A 349 -7.19 16.60 -2.81
N HIS A 350 -6.98 15.32 -3.11
CA HIS A 350 -6.01 14.86 -4.09
C HIS A 350 -6.33 15.41 -5.50
N ALA A 351 -7.59 15.35 -5.94
CA ALA A 351 -8.02 15.92 -7.23
C ALA A 351 -7.80 17.44 -7.31
N ALA A 352 -7.99 18.17 -6.19
CA ALA A 352 -7.69 19.60 -6.14
C ALA A 352 -6.19 19.88 -6.32
N ILE A 353 -5.34 19.08 -5.67
CA ILE A 353 -3.87 19.14 -5.82
C ILE A 353 -3.50 18.79 -7.28
N ALA A 354 -3.99 17.67 -7.81
CA ALA A 354 -3.74 17.23 -9.18
C ALA A 354 -4.04 18.31 -10.22
N ARG A 355 -5.16 19.03 -10.03
CA ARG A 355 -5.53 20.17 -10.91
C ARG A 355 -4.49 21.29 -10.88
N GLN A 356 -3.88 21.55 -9.76
CA GLN A 356 -2.87 22.61 -9.68
C GLN A 356 -1.52 22.13 -10.23
N LEU A 357 -1.21 20.84 -10.08
CA LEU A 357 0.00 20.26 -10.66
C LEU A 357 0.05 20.33 -12.18
N THR A 358 -1.09 20.44 -12.88
CA THR A 358 -1.10 20.67 -14.33
C THR A 358 -0.35 21.93 -14.76
N ARG A 359 -0.13 22.88 -13.86
CA ARG A 359 0.64 24.10 -14.13
C ARG A 359 2.15 23.88 -14.24
N LEU A 360 2.63 22.69 -13.82
CA LEU A 360 4.04 22.27 -13.95
C LEU A 360 4.32 21.49 -15.24
N SER A 361 3.31 21.28 -16.07
CA SER A 361 3.38 20.52 -17.34
C SER A 361 3.82 21.41 -18.50
#